data_2a9ec5c444959ed4212eafbdb2ba75c7
#
_entry.id   2a9ec5c444959ed4212eafbdb2ba75c7
#
_cell.length_a   1.000
_cell.length_b   1.000
_cell.length_c   1.000
_cell.angle_alpha   90.00
_cell.angle_beta   90.00
_cell.angle_gamma   90.00
#
_symmetry.space_group_name_H-M   'P 1'
#
loop_
_entity.id
_entity.type
_entity.pdbx_description
1 polymer ?
#
loop_
_entity_poly.entity_id
_entity_poly.type
_entity_poly.pdbx_seq_one_letter_code
_entity_poly.pdbx_strand_id
1 'polypeptide(L)'
;MARQRHIPKGRPLMAGTVLLILLVAVVLASGRIINGIAVQMSGRIVTQISQYHYRLLQVEFERPVEVLTTAARFTHSHPAPSEAEMSVLTATLMETDPKIGCIWFMERGGTVVRTYPRRGTPGVTAAGEERRRLVAELRDDSVRSCVSRSGETPVWRLVCRVRDERDGEHFCGVDLPLTDIYAYMTEQDPHSPSYATLFDPEGVIVYHPDHRRLGRSVSETRDSTAFREVLVSGRKIIASVVSDYLEIAEERIYYPLQLGNSRWVAGIGIPRLAIEQEIDDFHLYTILTAVVSVLFFATLLVVAQRRWRREYDLRRLSEQESAQLHLQQVLEQIDPHFLFNSLNSLYALI
;
A
#
# COMPACT_ATOMS: atom_id res chain seq x y z
N MET A 1 -39.42 49.48 -45.44
CA MET A 1 -38.24 49.72 -44.56
C MET A 1 -37.81 48.42 -43.91
N ALA A 2 -36.92 47.64 -44.54
CA ALA A 2 -36.37 46.41 -43.99
C ALA A 2 -35.10 46.69 -43.18
N ARG A 3 -35.17 46.46 -41.89
CA ARG A 3 -34.04 46.61 -40.92
C ARG A 3 -32.99 45.56 -41.24
N GLN A 4 -31.91 45.87 -41.93
CA GLN A 4 -30.71 45.03 -42.07
C GLN A 4 -30.17 44.74 -40.68
N ARG A 5 -30.34 43.52 -40.16
CA ARG A 5 -29.68 43.03 -38.97
C ARG A 5 -28.21 42.79 -39.33
N HIS A 6 -27.33 43.74 -39.02
CA HIS A 6 -25.89 43.51 -39.01
C HIS A 6 -25.53 42.39 -38.03
N ILE A 7 -25.24 41.19 -38.54
CA ILE A 7 -24.67 40.12 -37.76
C ILE A 7 -23.17 40.44 -37.56
N PRO A 8 -22.72 40.68 -36.34
CA PRO A 8 -21.33 41.12 -36.10
C PRO A 8 -20.36 39.97 -36.50
N LYS A 9 -19.40 40.26 -37.38
CA LYS A 9 -18.38 39.37 -37.93
C LYS A 9 -17.48 38.70 -36.86
N GLY A 10 -17.57 39.10 -35.56
CA GLY A 10 -16.77 38.56 -34.44
C GLY A 10 -17.34 37.36 -33.70
N ARG A 11 -18.62 36.98 -33.90
CA ARG A 11 -19.27 35.89 -33.14
C ARG A 11 -18.62 34.53 -33.28
N PRO A 12 -18.16 34.05 -34.47
CA PRO A 12 -17.51 32.75 -34.57
C PRO A 12 -16.11 32.69 -33.94
N LEU A 13 -15.39 33.83 -33.91
CA LEU A 13 -14.07 33.95 -33.25
C LEU A 13 -14.21 33.92 -31.74
N MET A 14 -15.21 34.60 -31.17
CA MET A 14 -15.49 34.57 -29.73
C MET A 14 -15.94 33.19 -29.24
N ALA A 15 -16.72 32.46 -30.01
CA ALA A 15 -17.13 31.11 -29.67
C ALA A 15 -15.94 30.16 -29.63
N GLY A 16 -14.97 30.26 -30.55
CA GLY A 16 -13.75 29.47 -30.59
C GLY A 16 -12.83 29.77 -29.40
N THR A 17 -12.67 31.04 -29.01
CA THR A 17 -11.87 31.44 -27.84
C THR A 17 -12.50 31.01 -26.53
N VAL A 18 -13.79 31.12 -26.35
CA VAL A 18 -14.50 30.62 -25.16
C VAL A 18 -14.35 29.10 -25.01
N LEU A 19 -14.46 28.36 -26.13
CA LEU A 19 -14.32 26.93 -26.11
C LEU A 19 -12.88 26.49 -25.80
N LEU A 20 -11.87 27.21 -26.29
CA LEU A 20 -10.47 26.97 -25.96
C LEU A 20 -10.20 27.22 -24.47
N ILE A 21 -10.73 28.30 -23.91
CA ILE A 21 -10.61 28.59 -22.49
C ILE A 21 -11.30 27.51 -21.65
N LEU A 22 -12.46 27.05 -22.05
CA LEU A 22 -13.17 25.94 -21.39
C LEU A 22 -12.36 24.64 -21.44
N LEU A 23 -11.75 24.30 -22.58
CA LEU A 23 -10.89 23.14 -22.74
C LEU A 23 -9.67 23.22 -21.80
N VAL A 24 -9.00 24.37 -21.76
CA VAL A 24 -7.86 24.60 -20.85
C VAL A 24 -8.29 24.47 -19.38
N ALA A 25 -9.44 25.03 -19.02
CA ALA A 25 -9.98 24.93 -17.66
C ALA A 25 -10.29 23.47 -17.27
N VAL A 26 -10.87 22.69 -18.19
CA VAL A 26 -11.14 21.25 -17.99
C VAL A 26 -9.84 20.47 -17.80
N VAL A 27 -8.81 20.71 -18.63
CA VAL A 27 -7.50 20.04 -18.51
C VAL A 27 -6.84 20.37 -17.18
N LEU A 28 -6.86 21.64 -16.76
CA LEU A 28 -6.29 22.05 -15.47
C LEU A 28 -7.06 21.46 -14.27
N ALA A 29 -8.40 21.44 -14.34
CA ALA A 29 -9.23 20.83 -13.30
C ALA A 29 -8.99 19.31 -13.21
N SER A 30 -8.91 18.63 -14.36
CA SER A 30 -8.57 17.20 -14.43
C SER A 30 -7.21 16.92 -13.81
N GLY A 31 -6.18 17.73 -14.12
CA GLY A 31 -4.85 17.58 -13.54
C GLY A 31 -4.84 17.67 -11.99
N ARG A 32 -5.64 18.59 -11.42
CA ARG A 32 -5.78 18.69 -9.95
C ARG A 32 -6.49 17.49 -9.34
N ILE A 33 -7.55 17.01 -9.97
CA ILE A 33 -8.28 15.81 -9.52
C ILE A 33 -7.38 14.60 -9.55
N ILE A 34 -6.62 14.42 -10.63
CA ILE A 34 -5.69 13.30 -10.82
C ILE A 34 -4.60 13.31 -9.75
N ASN A 35 -3.99 14.47 -9.51
CA ASN A 35 -2.98 14.59 -8.44
C ASN A 35 -3.56 14.25 -7.06
N GLY A 36 -4.79 14.67 -6.78
CA GLY A 36 -5.51 14.29 -5.55
C GLY A 36 -5.74 12.78 -5.44
N ILE A 37 -6.11 12.12 -6.55
CA ILE A 37 -6.30 10.67 -6.61
C ILE A 37 -4.97 9.94 -6.42
N ALA A 38 -3.88 10.40 -7.05
CA ALA A 38 -2.55 9.81 -6.91
C ALA A 38 -2.06 9.84 -5.46
N VAL A 39 -2.23 10.95 -4.74
CA VAL A 39 -1.90 11.07 -3.31
C VAL A 39 -2.74 10.11 -2.46
N GLN A 40 -4.04 9.98 -2.75
CA GLN A 40 -4.89 9.02 -2.03
C GLN A 40 -4.51 7.56 -2.33
N MET A 41 -4.15 7.24 -3.57
CA MET A 41 -3.68 5.90 -3.96
C MET A 41 -2.39 5.56 -3.24
N SER A 42 -1.41 6.47 -3.21
CA SER A 42 -0.16 6.30 -2.44
C SER A 42 -0.45 5.93 -0.99
N GLY A 43 -1.30 6.68 -0.30
CA GLY A 43 -1.68 6.38 1.08
C GLY A 43 -2.38 5.02 1.25
N ARG A 44 -3.18 4.60 0.28
CA ARG A 44 -3.82 3.26 0.29
C ARG A 44 -2.81 2.14 0.08
N ILE A 45 -1.91 2.27 -0.89
CA ILE A 45 -0.85 1.29 -1.19
C ILE A 45 0.01 1.10 0.05
N VAL A 46 0.52 2.19 0.64
CA VAL A 46 1.29 2.15 1.88
C VAL A 46 0.53 1.44 3.01
N THR A 47 -0.76 1.74 3.15
CA THR A 47 -1.60 1.11 4.18
C THR A 47 -1.80 -0.38 3.92
N GLN A 48 -2.07 -0.79 2.68
CA GLN A 48 -2.28 -2.19 2.32
C GLN A 48 -1.01 -3.03 2.52
N ILE A 49 0.13 -2.55 2.01
CA ILE A 49 1.42 -3.23 2.16
C ILE A 49 1.78 -3.37 3.64
N SER A 50 1.64 -2.27 4.40
CA SER A 50 2.00 -2.30 5.82
C SER A 50 1.08 -3.20 6.64
N GLN A 51 -0.22 -3.26 6.32
CA GLN A 51 -1.16 -4.18 6.98
C GLN A 51 -0.90 -5.64 6.62
N TYR A 52 -0.50 -5.92 5.38
CA TYR A 52 -0.12 -7.27 4.96
C TYR A 52 1.07 -7.79 5.79
N HIS A 53 2.17 -7.05 5.83
CA HIS A 53 3.34 -7.44 6.60
C HIS A 53 3.08 -7.50 8.12
N TYR A 54 2.28 -6.57 8.65
CA TYR A 54 1.89 -6.61 10.05
C TYR A 54 1.12 -7.89 10.39
N ARG A 55 0.13 -8.27 9.57
CA ARG A 55 -0.63 -9.51 9.76
C ARG A 55 0.25 -10.75 9.59
N LEU A 56 1.15 -10.74 8.62
CA LEU A 56 2.10 -11.85 8.43
C LEU A 56 2.95 -12.03 9.68
N LEU A 57 3.56 -10.95 10.20
CA LEU A 57 4.31 -11.00 11.46
C LEU A 57 3.43 -11.49 12.62
N GLN A 58 2.24 -10.96 12.76
CA GLN A 58 1.33 -11.35 13.83
C GLN A 58 1.07 -12.86 13.80
N VAL A 59 0.60 -13.39 12.68
CA VAL A 59 0.27 -14.82 12.54
C VAL A 59 1.51 -15.69 12.77
N GLU A 60 2.64 -15.32 12.15
CA GLU A 60 3.83 -16.17 12.18
C GLU A 60 4.55 -16.17 13.55
N PHE A 61 4.39 -15.10 14.33
CA PHE A 61 4.99 -15.02 15.66
C PHE A 61 4.01 -15.39 16.79
N GLU A 62 2.70 -15.44 16.54
CA GLU A 62 1.72 -16.02 17.46
C GLU A 62 1.77 -17.58 17.47
N ARG A 63 2.07 -18.22 16.32
CA ARG A 63 2.13 -19.70 16.22
C ARG A 63 3.04 -20.36 17.27
N PRO A 64 4.29 -19.93 17.50
CA PRO A 64 5.12 -20.53 18.56
C PRO A 64 4.52 -20.41 19.96
N VAL A 65 3.77 -19.31 20.23
CA VAL A 65 3.06 -19.12 21.49
C VAL A 65 1.91 -20.13 21.63
N GLU A 66 1.19 -20.38 20.53
CA GLU A 66 0.12 -21.39 20.50
C GLU A 66 0.68 -22.80 20.67
N VAL A 67 1.80 -23.12 20.04
CA VAL A 67 2.50 -24.39 20.23
C VAL A 67 2.91 -24.58 21.68
N LEU A 68 3.52 -23.56 22.29
CA LEU A 68 3.92 -23.58 23.69
C LEU A 68 2.71 -23.81 24.60
N THR A 69 1.62 -23.06 24.41
CA THR A 69 0.43 -23.19 25.23
C THR A 69 -0.27 -24.56 25.06
N THR A 70 -0.19 -25.13 23.86
CA THR A 70 -0.72 -26.47 23.57
C THR A 70 0.11 -27.56 24.28
N ALA A 71 1.45 -27.45 24.20
CA ALA A 71 2.34 -28.36 24.92
C ALA A 71 2.13 -28.28 26.45
N ALA A 72 1.99 -27.05 26.97
CA ALA A 72 1.71 -26.81 28.38
C ALA A 72 0.36 -27.39 28.82
N ARG A 73 -0.67 -27.23 28.02
CA ARG A 73 -2.02 -27.79 28.31
C ARG A 73 -2.00 -29.32 28.32
N PHE A 74 -1.27 -29.94 27.40
CA PHE A 74 -1.13 -31.40 27.36
C PHE A 74 -0.47 -31.91 28.63
N THR A 75 0.65 -31.32 29.06
CA THR A 75 1.35 -31.72 30.29
C THR A 75 0.53 -31.46 31.57
N HIS A 76 -0.31 -30.44 31.60
CA HIS A 76 -1.26 -30.20 32.68
C HIS A 76 -2.30 -31.35 32.78
N SER A 77 -2.84 -31.80 31.63
CA SER A 77 -3.86 -32.84 31.58
C SER A 77 -3.28 -34.24 31.76
N HIS A 78 -1.97 -34.43 31.55
CA HIS A 78 -1.26 -35.73 31.64
C HIS A 78 -0.03 -35.55 32.57
N PRO A 79 -0.21 -35.65 33.89
CA PRO A 79 0.85 -35.29 34.86
C PRO A 79 2.06 -36.24 34.85
N ALA A 80 1.99 -37.39 34.20
CA ALA A 80 3.12 -38.31 34.03
C ALA A 80 3.11 -38.95 32.62
N PRO A 81 3.28 -38.14 31.56
CA PRO A 81 3.27 -38.68 30.21
C PRO A 81 4.49 -39.56 29.97
N SER A 82 4.29 -40.66 29.24
CA SER A 82 5.40 -41.52 28.82
C SER A 82 6.31 -40.79 27.82
N GLU A 83 7.55 -41.27 27.71
CA GLU A 83 8.52 -40.72 26.73
C GLU A 83 8.03 -40.85 25.30
N ALA A 84 7.30 -41.93 24.97
CA ALA A 84 6.71 -42.12 23.66
C ALA A 84 5.61 -41.09 23.35
N GLU A 85 4.73 -40.78 24.29
CA GLU A 85 3.67 -39.76 24.13
C GLU A 85 4.28 -38.38 23.96
N MET A 86 5.28 -38.05 24.75
CA MET A 86 5.98 -36.77 24.65
C MET A 86 6.73 -36.60 23.32
N SER A 87 7.36 -37.70 22.86
CA SER A 87 8.07 -37.68 21.56
C SER A 87 7.08 -37.48 20.39
N VAL A 88 5.94 -38.15 20.42
CA VAL A 88 4.90 -37.97 19.39
C VAL A 88 4.30 -36.55 19.43
N LEU A 89 3.95 -36.08 20.64
CA LEU A 89 3.42 -34.72 20.80
C LEU A 89 4.39 -33.66 20.26
N THR A 90 5.63 -33.69 20.71
CA THR A 90 6.62 -32.67 20.33
C THR A 90 6.97 -32.76 18.84
N ALA A 91 7.04 -33.94 18.25
CA ALA A 91 7.21 -34.09 16.81
C ALA A 91 6.04 -33.50 16.04
N THR A 92 4.80 -33.78 16.43
CA THR A 92 3.61 -33.23 15.79
C THR A 92 3.57 -31.68 15.92
N LEU A 93 3.86 -31.15 17.10
CA LEU A 93 3.89 -29.71 17.32
C LEU A 93 4.98 -29.02 16.50
N MET A 94 6.15 -29.61 16.36
CA MET A 94 7.22 -29.09 15.50
C MET A 94 6.90 -29.16 14.01
N GLU A 95 6.03 -30.08 13.57
CA GLU A 95 5.55 -30.13 12.20
C GLU A 95 4.58 -28.96 11.89
N THR A 96 3.82 -28.51 12.89
CA THR A 96 2.89 -27.36 12.72
C THR A 96 3.62 -26.02 12.58
N ASP A 97 4.82 -25.89 13.15
CA ASP A 97 5.65 -24.70 12.99
C ASP A 97 7.11 -25.07 12.72
N PRO A 98 7.56 -24.94 11.45
CA PRO A 98 8.92 -25.32 11.05
C PRO A 98 10.02 -24.45 11.65
N LYS A 99 9.71 -23.29 12.24
CA LYS A 99 10.66 -22.38 12.89
C LYS A 99 11.13 -22.90 14.26
N ILE A 100 10.42 -23.87 14.84
CA ILE A 100 10.74 -24.41 16.16
C ILE A 100 11.92 -25.36 16.05
N GLY A 101 13.02 -25.03 16.73
CA GLY A 101 14.21 -25.86 16.80
C GLY A 101 14.18 -26.87 17.94
N CYS A 102 13.53 -26.54 19.06
CA CYS A 102 13.45 -27.43 20.23
C CYS A 102 12.24 -27.14 21.11
N ILE A 103 11.60 -28.19 21.62
CA ILE A 103 10.65 -28.11 22.73
C ILE A 103 11.30 -28.75 23.96
N TRP A 104 11.19 -28.12 25.11
CA TRP A 104 11.81 -28.61 26.33
C TRP A 104 10.89 -28.44 27.54
N PHE A 105 11.09 -29.30 28.51
CA PHE A 105 10.35 -29.33 29.79
C PHE A 105 11.32 -29.31 30.95
N MET A 106 10.96 -28.59 32.03
CA MET A 106 11.81 -28.44 33.21
C MET A 106 10.96 -28.57 34.48
N GLU A 107 11.46 -29.28 35.47
CA GLU A 107 10.84 -29.32 36.79
C GLU A 107 11.24 -28.18 37.70
N ARG A 108 10.47 -27.96 38.78
CA ARG A 108 10.81 -27.05 39.85
C ARG A 108 12.20 -27.38 40.42
N GLY A 109 13.11 -26.43 40.45
CA GLY A 109 14.51 -26.62 40.85
C GLY A 109 15.51 -26.47 39.72
N GLY A 110 15.02 -26.20 38.50
CA GLY A 110 15.84 -25.84 37.38
C GLY A 110 16.59 -27.00 36.68
N THR A 111 16.21 -28.22 36.98
CA THR A 111 16.72 -29.37 36.23
C THR A 111 15.96 -29.52 34.93
N VAL A 112 16.65 -29.50 33.81
CA VAL A 112 16.03 -29.79 32.52
C VAL A 112 15.76 -31.30 32.45
N VAL A 113 14.51 -31.67 32.44
CA VAL A 113 14.08 -33.06 32.50
C VAL A 113 14.14 -33.67 31.13
N ARG A 114 13.63 -32.98 30.12
CA ARG A 114 13.49 -33.53 28.75
C ARG A 114 13.66 -32.44 27.71
N THR A 115 14.40 -32.75 26.66
CA THR A 115 14.56 -31.87 25.49
C THR A 115 14.30 -32.63 24.22
N TYR A 116 13.49 -32.06 23.34
CA TYR A 116 13.09 -32.63 22.06
C TYR A 116 13.57 -31.71 20.95
N PRO A 117 14.82 -31.88 20.44
CA PRO A 117 15.34 -31.09 19.36
C PRO A 117 14.79 -31.56 18.01
N ARG A 118 14.61 -30.66 17.08
CA ARG A 118 14.39 -30.97 15.67
C ARG A 118 15.67 -31.60 15.11
N ARG A 119 15.53 -32.63 14.28
CA ARG A 119 16.69 -33.29 13.64
C ARG A 119 17.45 -32.28 12.78
N GLY A 120 18.76 -32.16 13.04
CA GLY A 120 19.65 -31.32 12.25
C GLY A 120 19.78 -29.84 12.74
N THR A 121 19.20 -29.49 13.89
CA THR A 121 19.34 -28.13 14.49
C THR A 121 20.52 -28.14 15.45
N PRO A 122 21.69 -27.60 15.09
CA PRO A 122 22.84 -27.51 16.00
C PRO A 122 22.63 -26.42 17.06
N GLY A 123 23.15 -26.62 18.27
CA GLY A 123 23.34 -25.56 19.27
C GLY A 123 22.23 -25.36 20.29
N VAL A 124 21.05 -25.96 20.14
CA VAL A 124 19.91 -25.77 21.07
C VAL A 124 20.11 -26.56 22.39
N THR A 125 21.01 -27.53 22.45
CA THR A 125 21.23 -28.40 23.60
C THR A 125 22.05 -27.77 24.74
N ALA A 126 22.88 -26.75 24.50
CA ALA A 126 23.78 -26.15 25.49
C ALA A 126 23.15 -25.10 26.41
N ALA A 127 21.86 -24.82 26.29
CA ALA A 127 21.17 -23.66 26.89
C ALA A 127 20.64 -23.87 28.31
N GLY A 128 21.14 -24.83 29.07
CA GLY A 128 20.57 -25.20 30.40
C GLY A 128 20.59 -24.10 31.43
N GLU A 129 21.64 -23.27 31.47
CA GLU A 129 21.74 -22.15 32.43
C GLU A 129 20.83 -20.97 32.05
N GLU A 130 20.74 -20.64 30.79
CA GLU A 130 19.84 -19.57 30.33
C GLU A 130 18.38 -19.92 30.47
N ARG A 131 18.00 -21.17 30.21
CA ARG A 131 16.66 -21.68 30.49
C ARG A 131 16.32 -21.57 31.97
N ARG A 132 17.28 -21.89 32.87
CA ARG A 132 17.09 -21.73 34.33
C ARG A 132 16.89 -20.27 34.73
N ARG A 133 17.65 -19.33 34.16
CA ARG A 133 17.49 -17.90 34.42
C ARG A 133 16.11 -17.43 33.97
N LEU A 134 15.68 -17.79 32.77
CA LEU A 134 14.38 -17.40 32.24
C LEU A 134 13.24 -17.96 33.11
N VAL A 135 13.35 -19.19 33.56
CA VAL A 135 12.38 -19.81 34.47
C VAL A 135 12.38 -19.10 35.86
N ALA A 136 13.54 -18.69 36.37
CA ALA A 136 13.63 -18.00 37.66
C ALA A 136 12.97 -16.61 37.65
N GLU A 137 12.83 -15.99 36.47
CA GLU A 137 12.18 -14.69 36.30
C GLU A 137 10.65 -14.78 36.13
N LEU A 138 10.11 -16.01 35.94
CA LEU A 138 8.67 -16.23 35.84
C LEU A 138 7.99 -16.07 37.19
N ARG A 139 7.16 -15.02 37.31
CA ARG A 139 6.39 -14.73 38.53
C ARG A 139 4.93 -15.19 38.48
N ASP A 140 4.41 -15.38 37.28
CA ASP A 140 3.01 -15.72 37.01
C ASP A 140 2.91 -16.80 35.92
N ASP A 141 1.69 -17.17 35.56
CA ASP A 141 1.41 -18.16 34.52
C ASP A 141 1.48 -17.58 33.09
N SER A 142 2.08 -16.40 32.92
CA SER A 142 2.25 -15.74 31.63
C SER A 142 3.35 -16.37 30.79
N VAL A 143 3.19 -16.26 29.47
CA VAL A 143 4.28 -16.59 28.53
C VAL A 143 5.34 -15.52 28.62
N ARG A 144 6.56 -15.91 28.95
CA ARG A 144 7.75 -15.07 28.91
C ARG A 144 8.60 -15.42 27.70
N SER A 145 9.26 -14.40 27.18
CA SER A 145 10.17 -14.56 26.06
C SER A 145 11.49 -13.84 26.31
N CYS A 146 12.58 -14.35 25.77
CA CYS A 146 13.85 -13.66 25.72
C CYS A 146 14.62 -14.07 24.45
N VAL A 147 15.52 -13.20 24.00
CA VAL A 147 16.48 -13.52 22.95
C VAL A 147 17.84 -13.80 23.57
N SER A 148 18.27 -15.05 23.49
CA SER A 148 19.60 -15.44 23.92
C SER A 148 20.62 -15.20 22.83
N ARG A 149 21.78 -14.64 23.20
CA ARG A 149 22.93 -14.40 22.32
C ARG A 149 24.13 -15.31 22.65
N SER A 150 23.97 -16.23 23.59
CA SER A 150 25.04 -17.13 23.96
C SER A 150 25.09 -18.31 22.98
N GLY A 151 26.06 -18.29 22.08
CA GLY A 151 26.24 -19.27 21.03
C GLY A 151 26.48 -18.65 19.66
N GLU A 152 26.71 -19.48 18.65
CA GLU A 152 26.96 -19.06 17.28
C GLU A 152 25.71 -18.42 16.63
N THR A 153 24.52 -18.87 17.04
CA THR A 153 23.25 -18.37 16.53
C THR A 153 22.37 -17.83 17.66
N PRO A 154 21.82 -16.62 17.54
CA PRO A 154 20.85 -16.11 18.50
C PRO A 154 19.57 -16.93 18.45
N VAL A 155 18.97 -17.19 19.63
CA VAL A 155 17.77 -18.01 19.78
C VAL A 155 16.70 -17.23 20.51
N TRP A 156 15.51 -17.18 19.95
CA TRP A 156 14.32 -16.70 20.63
C TRP A 156 13.74 -17.83 21.48
N ARG A 157 13.58 -17.60 22.77
CA ARG A 157 13.04 -18.56 23.74
C ARG A 157 11.73 -18.09 24.30
N LEU A 158 10.78 -18.99 24.33
CA LEU A 158 9.49 -18.82 24.98
C LEU A 158 9.39 -19.83 26.12
N VAL A 159 8.80 -19.41 27.24
CA VAL A 159 8.54 -20.29 28.36
C VAL A 159 7.22 -19.94 29.06
N CYS A 160 6.50 -20.93 29.52
CA CYS A 160 5.37 -20.76 30.42
C CYS A 160 5.46 -21.74 31.58
N ARG A 161 4.78 -21.36 32.67
CA ARG A 161 4.59 -22.22 33.83
C ARG A 161 3.40 -23.14 33.59
N VAL A 162 3.52 -24.37 34.03
CA VAL A 162 2.47 -25.36 34.06
C VAL A 162 2.28 -25.79 35.51
N ARG A 163 1.09 -25.64 36.07
CA ARG A 163 0.73 -26.17 37.37
C ARG A 163 0.02 -27.48 37.20
N ASP A 164 0.49 -28.52 37.87
CA ASP A 164 -0.15 -29.83 37.91
C ASP A 164 -1.24 -29.84 38.96
N GLU A 165 -2.26 -30.68 38.79
CA GLU A 165 -3.35 -30.92 39.79
C GLU A 165 -2.80 -31.44 41.14
N ARG A 166 -1.58 -31.90 41.20
CA ARG A 166 -0.86 -32.41 42.37
C ARG A 166 0.04 -31.38 43.04
N ASP A 167 -0.15 -30.08 42.72
CA ASP A 167 0.68 -28.99 43.24
C ASP A 167 2.15 -29.02 42.79
N GLY A 168 2.45 -29.82 41.76
CA GLY A 168 3.74 -29.85 41.07
C GLY A 168 3.86 -28.63 40.12
N GLU A 169 5.01 -27.98 40.18
CA GLU A 169 5.32 -26.85 39.29
C GLU A 169 6.31 -27.31 38.22
N HIS A 170 5.88 -27.23 36.96
CA HIS A 170 6.66 -27.58 35.79
C HIS A 170 6.74 -26.37 34.84
N PHE A 171 7.72 -26.38 33.97
CA PHE A 171 7.90 -25.36 32.94
C PHE A 171 8.00 -26.03 31.58
N CYS A 172 7.30 -25.42 30.61
CA CYS A 172 7.38 -25.80 29.22
C CYS A 172 8.01 -24.66 28.42
N GLY A 173 8.93 -24.96 27.54
CA GLY A 173 9.55 -23.95 26.71
C GLY A 173 9.78 -24.38 25.27
N VAL A 174 9.91 -23.38 24.41
CA VAL A 174 10.18 -23.53 22.98
C VAL A 174 11.35 -22.63 22.61
N ASP A 175 12.30 -23.20 21.89
CA ASP A 175 13.47 -22.47 21.37
C ASP A 175 13.38 -22.37 19.85
N LEU A 176 13.52 -21.15 19.33
CA LEU A 176 13.48 -20.85 17.90
C LEU A 176 14.80 -20.17 17.49
N PRO A 177 15.65 -20.83 16.72
CA PRO A 177 16.83 -20.17 16.13
C PRO A 177 16.37 -19.01 15.23
N LEU A 178 16.96 -17.81 15.41
CA LEU A 178 16.58 -16.65 14.60
C LEU A 178 16.92 -16.86 13.11
N THR A 179 17.90 -17.70 12.82
CA THR A 179 18.24 -18.12 11.44
C THR A 179 17.11 -18.89 10.75
N ASP A 180 16.42 -19.76 11.52
CA ASP A 180 15.32 -20.56 10.98
C ASP A 180 14.08 -19.69 10.77
N ILE A 181 13.82 -18.75 11.69
CA ILE A 181 12.81 -17.71 11.52
C ILE A 181 13.10 -16.88 10.26
N TYR A 182 14.35 -16.45 10.10
CA TYR A 182 14.78 -15.66 8.94
C TYR A 182 14.56 -16.45 7.63
N ALA A 183 15.04 -17.68 7.55
CA ALA A 183 14.88 -18.52 6.36
C ALA A 183 13.42 -18.70 6.00
N TYR A 184 12.59 -19.09 6.97
CA TYR A 184 11.15 -19.28 6.77
C TYR A 184 10.44 -18.00 6.28
N MET A 185 10.67 -16.89 6.95
CA MET A 185 9.99 -15.63 6.62
C MET A 185 10.42 -15.10 5.25
N THR A 186 11.68 -15.28 4.86
CA THR A 186 12.18 -14.86 3.55
C THR A 186 11.57 -15.67 2.41
N GLU A 187 11.25 -16.93 2.64
CA GLU A 187 10.57 -17.79 1.66
C GLU A 187 9.10 -17.39 1.44
N GLN A 188 8.45 -16.76 2.41
CA GLN A 188 7.03 -16.35 2.30
C GLN A 188 6.80 -15.21 1.30
N ASP A 189 7.76 -14.29 1.17
CA ASP A 189 7.64 -13.12 0.28
C ASP A 189 9.00 -12.68 -0.29
N PRO A 190 9.59 -13.49 -1.18
CA PRO A 190 10.96 -13.29 -1.67
C PRO A 190 11.11 -12.08 -2.61
N HIS A 191 10.01 -11.56 -3.14
CA HIS A 191 10.02 -10.50 -4.17
C HIS A 191 9.36 -9.21 -3.71
N SER A 192 9.02 -9.09 -2.42
CA SER A 192 8.41 -7.86 -1.92
C SER A 192 9.37 -6.68 -2.04
N PRO A 193 8.93 -5.57 -2.61
CA PRO A 193 9.71 -4.34 -2.62
C PRO A 193 9.82 -3.70 -1.23
N SER A 194 8.97 -4.12 -0.28
CA SER A 194 8.93 -3.70 1.11
C SER A 194 9.49 -4.78 2.02
N TYR A 195 9.83 -4.42 3.24
CA TYR A 195 10.36 -5.35 4.22
C TYR A 195 9.80 -5.11 5.61
N ALA A 196 9.83 -6.16 6.42
CA ALA A 196 9.42 -6.11 7.81
C ALA A 196 10.60 -6.32 8.76
N THR A 197 10.49 -5.76 9.95
CA THR A 197 11.40 -5.97 11.08
C THR A 197 10.59 -6.20 12.34
N LEU A 198 11.11 -6.99 13.26
CA LEU A 198 10.45 -7.24 14.55
C LEU A 198 11.44 -7.05 15.69
N PHE A 199 11.01 -6.28 16.68
CA PHE A 199 11.77 -5.97 17.89
C PHE A 199 11.02 -6.53 19.11
N ASP A 200 11.76 -7.18 19.99
CA ASP A 200 11.22 -7.61 21.27
C ASP A 200 11.05 -6.42 22.25
N PRO A 201 10.45 -6.61 23.45
CA PRO A 201 10.26 -5.54 24.42
C PRO A 201 11.57 -4.88 24.91
N GLU A 202 12.68 -5.59 24.87
CA GLU A 202 14.01 -5.13 25.24
C GLU A 202 14.73 -4.40 24.11
N GLY A 203 14.11 -4.36 22.91
CA GLY A 203 14.65 -3.74 21.71
C GLY A 203 15.67 -4.61 20.98
N VAL A 204 15.60 -5.93 21.13
CA VAL A 204 16.42 -6.86 20.36
C VAL A 204 15.75 -7.15 19.03
N ILE A 205 16.52 -7.16 17.96
CA ILE A 205 16.03 -7.47 16.60
C ILE A 205 15.84 -8.97 16.48
N VAL A 206 14.58 -9.41 16.41
CA VAL A 206 14.21 -10.83 16.27
C VAL A 206 14.05 -11.24 14.82
N TYR A 207 13.55 -10.32 13.99
CA TYR A 207 13.47 -10.51 12.56
C TYR A 207 13.91 -9.26 11.81
N HIS A 208 14.72 -9.46 10.77
CA HIS A 208 15.21 -8.42 9.87
C HIS A 208 15.62 -9.06 8.53
N PRO A 209 15.41 -8.42 7.36
CA PRO A 209 15.85 -8.97 6.07
C PRO A 209 17.38 -9.10 5.93
N ASP A 210 18.16 -8.33 6.68
CA ASP A 210 19.60 -8.55 6.82
C ASP A 210 19.85 -9.43 8.05
N HIS A 211 20.18 -10.70 7.84
CA HIS A 211 20.45 -11.68 8.90
C HIS A 211 21.56 -11.26 9.86
N ARG A 212 22.50 -10.44 9.42
CA ARG A 212 23.61 -9.91 10.28
C ARG A 212 23.12 -9.00 11.40
N ARG A 213 21.90 -8.51 11.32
CA ARG A 213 21.27 -7.67 12.34
C ARG A 213 20.49 -8.46 13.39
N LEU A 214 20.25 -9.74 13.17
CA LEU A 214 19.53 -10.59 14.12
C LEU A 214 20.24 -10.63 15.48
N GLY A 215 19.49 -10.49 16.54
CA GLY A 215 19.99 -10.47 17.92
C GLY A 215 20.70 -9.17 18.32
N ARG A 216 20.85 -8.16 17.44
CA ARG A 216 21.41 -6.85 17.78
C ARG A 216 20.38 -5.96 18.44
N SER A 217 20.84 -4.91 19.12
CA SER A 217 19.98 -3.93 19.76
C SER A 217 19.47 -2.90 18.74
N VAL A 218 18.18 -2.52 18.86
CA VAL A 218 17.60 -1.40 18.12
C VAL A 218 18.29 -0.07 18.42
N SER A 219 18.97 0.06 19.58
CA SER A 219 19.73 1.26 19.92
C SER A 219 20.89 1.55 18.96
N GLU A 220 21.35 0.55 18.21
CA GLU A 220 22.36 0.66 17.18
C GLU A 220 21.80 1.11 15.81
N THR A 221 20.49 1.32 15.73
CA THR A 221 19.77 1.68 14.51
C THR A 221 19.06 3.03 14.66
N ARG A 222 18.65 3.62 13.53
CA ARG A 222 17.82 4.84 13.52
C ARG A 222 16.40 4.62 14.03
N ASP A 223 15.99 3.37 14.20
CA ASP A 223 14.66 2.98 14.68
C ASP A 223 14.44 3.23 16.18
N SER A 224 15.53 3.45 16.94
CA SER A 224 15.50 3.47 18.41
C SER A 224 14.50 4.46 19.02
N THR A 225 14.29 5.61 18.39
CA THR A 225 13.35 6.63 18.89
C THR A 225 11.91 6.21 18.66
N ALA A 226 11.57 5.80 17.43
CA ALA A 226 10.24 5.36 17.06
C ALA A 226 9.86 4.07 17.81
N PHE A 227 10.79 3.14 17.97
CA PHE A 227 10.61 1.94 18.79
C PHE A 227 10.16 2.28 20.21
N ARG A 228 10.88 3.14 20.92
CA ARG A 228 10.54 3.55 22.30
C ARG A 228 9.18 4.23 22.38
N GLU A 229 8.89 5.09 21.43
CA GLU A 229 7.62 5.80 21.40
C GLU A 229 6.42 4.84 21.18
N VAL A 230 6.54 3.87 20.26
CA VAL A 230 5.50 2.85 20.03
C VAL A 230 5.36 1.94 21.26
N LEU A 231 6.47 1.51 21.83
CA LEU A 231 6.46 0.63 23.01
C LEU A 231 5.71 1.27 24.17
N VAL A 232 5.94 2.56 24.43
CA VAL A 232 5.29 3.31 25.51
C VAL A 232 3.87 3.71 25.18
N SER A 233 3.64 4.33 24.02
CA SER A 233 2.33 4.87 23.65
C SER A 233 1.31 3.79 23.26
N GLY A 234 1.79 2.64 22.76
CA GLY A 234 0.94 1.60 22.17
C GLY A 234 0.22 2.05 20.90
N ARG A 235 0.72 3.09 20.22
CA ARG A 235 0.11 3.64 19.00
C ARG A 235 1.03 3.43 17.81
N LYS A 236 0.42 3.26 16.64
CA LYS A 236 1.12 3.23 15.35
C LYS A 236 1.79 4.59 15.09
N ILE A 237 3.04 4.54 14.60
CA ILE A 237 3.82 5.72 14.17
C ILE A 237 4.20 5.54 12.70
N ILE A 238 4.18 6.63 11.95
CA ILE A 238 4.64 6.69 10.57
C ILE A 238 5.76 7.72 10.51
N ALA A 239 6.90 7.35 9.93
CA ALA A 239 8.06 8.21 9.78
C ALA A 239 8.64 8.08 8.37
N SER A 240 8.95 9.23 7.76
CA SER A 240 9.74 9.27 6.53
C SER A 240 11.22 9.31 6.90
N VAL A 241 11.96 8.27 6.56
CA VAL A 241 13.35 8.10 6.95
C VAL A 241 14.21 7.65 5.77
N VAL A 242 15.53 7.73 5.94
CA VAL A 242 16.46 7.02 5.06
C VAL A 242 16.77 5.68 5.72
N SER A 243 16.51 4.60 5.02
CA SER A 243 16.74 3.24 5.50
C SER A 243 18.22 2.99 5.80
N ASP A 244 18.52 2.46 6.99
CA ASP A 244 19.86 1.98 7.32
C ASP A 244 20.23 0.67 6.59
N TYR A 245 19.23 0.02 5.99
CA TYR A 245 19.37 -1.25 5.28
C TYR A 245 19.52 -1.06 3.77
N LEU A 246 18.61 -0.28 3.17
CA LEU A 246 18.55 -0.06 1.72
C LEU A 246 19.30 1.21 1.27
N GLU A 247 19.68 2.10 2.21
CA GLU A 247 20.31 3.41 1.98
C GLU A 247 19.48 4.35 1.07
N ILE A 248 18.17 4.12 0.99
CA ILE A 248 17.23 4.93 0.23
C ILE A 248 16.13 5.49 1.11
N ALA A 249 15.44 6.53 0.61
CA ALA A 249 14.29 7.11 1.29
C ALA A 249 13.12 6.12 1.32
N GLU A 250 12.51 5.96 2.49
CA GLU A 250 11.37 5.07 2.71
C GLU A 250 10.33 5.68 3.64
N GLU A 251 9.10 5.21 3.52
CA GLU A 251 8.06 5.38 4.54
C GLU A 251 8.15 4.18 5.49
N ARG A 252 8.44 4.46 6.75
CA ARG A 252 8.57 3.45 7.78
C ARG A 252 7.43 3.53 8.77
N ILE A 253 6.74 2.40 8.95
CA ILE A 253 5.56 2.32 9.79
C ILE A 253 5.85 1.36 10.93
N TYR A 254 5.66 1.84 12.15
CA TYR A 254 5.85 1.04 13.35
C TYR A 254 4.49 0.72 13.96
N TYR A 255 4.27 -0.55 14.24
CA TYR A 255 3.06 -1.06 14.87
C TYR A 255 3.36 -1.70 16.22
N PRO A 256 2.56 -1.45 17.25
CA PRO A 256 2.58 -2.28 18.43
C PRO A 256 2.03 -3.66 18.09
N LEU A 257 2.74 -4.71 18.47
CA LEU A 257 2.35 -6.10 18.29
C LEU A 257 2.27 -6.76 19.67
N GLN A 258 1.13 -7.37 20.00
CA GLN A 258 0.98 -8.11 21.24
C GLN A 258 1.33 -9.57 21.00
N LEU A 259 2.38 -10.07 21.67
CA LEU A 259 2.76 -11.48 21.65
C LEU A 259 2.75 -12.01 23.09
N GLY A 260 1.82 -12.93 23.38
CA GLY A 260 1.55 -13.30 24.74
C GLY A 260 1.18 -12.09 25.60
N ASN A 261 1.87 -11.93 26.74
CA ASN A 261 1.64 -10.81 27.65
C ASN A 261 2.59 -9.60 27.42
N SER A 262 3.41 -9.67 26.39
CA SER A 262 4.44 -8.66 26.11
C SER A 262 4.10 -7.85 24.87
N ARG A 263 4.39 -6.54 24.91
CA ARG A 263 4.26 -5.66 23.75
C ARG A 263 5.56 -5.62 22.97
N TRP A 264 5.48 -5.97 21.71
CA TRP A 264 6.55 -5.95 20.73
C TRP A 264 6.35 -4.80 19.76
N VAL A 265 7.33 -4.52 18.93
CA VAL A 265 7.22 -3.49 17.89
C VAL A 265 7.58 -4.09 16.53
N ALA A 266 6.65 -4.00 15.60
CA ALA A 266 6.86 -4.35 14.20
C ALA A 266 7.18 -3.08 13.41
N GLY A 267 8.30 -3.05 12.69
CA GLY A 267 8.68 -1.98 11.77
C GLY A 267 8.54 -2.45 10.34
N ILE A 268 7.84 -1.69 9.50
CA ILE A 268 7.64 -2.02 8.08
C ILE A 268 8.21 -0.89 7.25
N GLY A 269 9.23 -1.18 6.45
CA GLY A 269 9.89 -0.27 5.53
C GLY A 269 9.32 -0.40 4.12
N ILE A 270 8.84 0.69 3.55
CA ILE A 270 8.32 0.76 2.20
C ILE A 270 9.15 1.79 1.42
N PRO A 271 10.02 1.35 0.49
CA PRO A 271 10.82 2.24 -0.33
C PRO A 271 9.93 3.23 -1.11
N ARG A 272 10.30 4.50 -1.10
CA ARG A 272 9.56 5.52 -1.88
C ARG A 272 9.53 5.19 -3.36
N LEU A 273 10.61 4.64 -3.88
CA LEU A 273 10.68 4.24 -5.28
C LEU A 273 9.58 3.25 -5.66
N ALA A 274 9.25 2.30 -4.77
CA ALA A 274 8.18 1.33 -5.01
C ALA A 274 6.79 2.01 -5.05
N ILE A 275 6.60 3.05 -4.23
CA ILE A 275 5.36 3.85 -4.23
C ILE A 275 5.28 4.71 -5.49
N GLU A 276 6.40 5.33 -5.88
CA GLU A 276 6.50 6.22 -7.05
C GLU A 276 6.27 5.46 -8.35
N GLN A 277 6.81 4.25 -8.52
CA GLN A 277 6.61 3.42 -9.71
C GLN A 277 5.13 3.13 -9.97
N GLU A 278 4.38 2.76 -8.95
CA GLU A 278 2.93 2.52 -9.07
C GLU A 278 2.16 3.80 -9.46
N ILE A 279 2.63 4.96 -9.00
CA ILE A 279 2.04 6.27 -9.31
C ILE A 279 2.43 6.72 -10.72
N ASP A 280 3.66 6.50 -11.15
CA ASP A 280 4.15 6.91 -12.47
C ASP A 280 3.41 6.18 -13.59
N ASP A 281 3.14 4.90 -13.45
CA ASP A 281 2.30 4.13 -14.37
C ASP A 281 0.89 4.73 -14.44
N PHE A 282 0.31 5.09 -13.31
CA PHE A 282 -0.99 5.76 -13.27
C PHE A 282 -0.95 7.13 -13.95
N HIS A 283 0.09 7.94 -13.73
CA HIS A 283 0.27 9.23 -14.41
C HIS A 283 0.40 9.07 -15.91
N LEU A 284 1.16 8.09 -16.40
CA LEU A 284 1.31 7.80 -17.81
C LEU A 284 -0.04 7.50 -18.49
N TYR A 285 -0.83 6.60 -17.92
CA TYR A 285 -2.18 6.28 -18.44
C TYR A 285 -3.09 7.50 -18.43
N THR A 286 -2.98 8.33 -17.42
CA THR A 286 -3.80 9.53 -17.28
C THR A 286 -3.43 10.59 -18.31
N ILE A 287 -2.14 10.84 -18.52
CA ILE A 287 -1.65 11.75 -19.56
C ILE A 287 -2.09 11.26 -20.95
N LEU A 288 -1.94 9.96 -21.22
CA LEU A 288 -2.37 9.38 -22.48
C LEU A 288 -3.89 9.58 -22.72
N THR A 289 -4.70 9.32 -21.72
CA THR A 289 -6.16 9.52 -21.78
C THR A 289 -6.52 10.98 -21.98
N ALA A 290 -5.83 11.91 -21.33
CA ALA A 290 -6.03 13.34 -21.51
C ALA A 290 -5.67 13.79 -22.93
N VAL A 291 -4.55 13.34 -23.47
CA VAL A 291 -4.12 13.64 -24.87
C VAL A 291 -5.14 13.12 -25.88
N VAL A 292 -5.59 11.86 -25.73
CA VAL A 292 -6.60 11.26 -26.61
C VAL A 292 -7.91 12.05 -26.53
N SER A 293 -8.34 12.45 -25.35
CA SER A 293 -9.54 13.26 -25.13
C SER A 293 -9.44 14.64 -25.81
N VAL A 294 -8.31 15.31 -25.66
CA VAL A 294 -8.06 16.62 -26.31
C VAL A 294 -8.11 16.50 -27.82
N LEU A 295 -7.45 15.48 -28.41
CA LEU A 295 -7.47 15.22 -29.84
C LEU A 295 -8.88 14.91 -30.35
N PHE A 296 -9.64 14.12 -29.61
CA PHE A 296 -11.04 13.81 -29.93
C PHE A 296 -11.91 15.06 -29.96
N PHE A 297 -11.85 15.91 -28.93
CA PHE A 297 -12.59 17.17 -28.89
C PHE A 297 -12.13 18.17 -29.96
N ALA A 298 -10.83 18.26 -30.21
CA ALA A 298 -10.29 19.10 -31.29
C ALA A 298 -10.83 18.68 -32.66
N THR A 299 -10.89 17.36 -32.92
CA THR A 299 -11.45 16.81 -34.15
C THR A 299 -12.94 17.12 -34.29
N LEU A 300 -13.71 16.91 -33.21
CA LEU A 300 -15.16 17.29 -33.19
C LEU A 300 -15.36 18.77 -33.50
N LEU A 301 -14.53 19.63 -32.93
CA LEU A 301 -14.53 21.07 -33.16
C LEU A 301 -14.29 21.44 -34.63
N VAL A 302 -13.27 20.85 -35.22
CA VAL A 302 -12.94 21.07 -36.65
C VAL A 302 -14.09 20.60 -37.53
N VAL A 303 -14.70 19.45 -37.25
CA VAL A 303 -15.86 18.92 -37.98
C VAL A 303 -17.08 19.86 -37.83
N ALA A 304 -17.38 20.29 -36.62
CA ALA A 304 -18.48 21.20 -36.34
C ALA A 304 -18.27 22.56 -37.03
N GLN A 305 -17.05 23.10 -36.98
CA GLN A 305 -16.71 24.35 -37.66
C GLN A 305 -16.81 24.24 -39.18
N ARG A 306 -16.39 23.09 -39.78
CA ARG A 306 -16.55 22.84 -41.21
C ARG A 306 -18.02 22.72 -41.61
N ARG A 307 -18.86 22.03 -40.80
CA ARG A 307 -20.31 21.96 -41.04
C ARG A 307 -20.96 23.34 -40.95
N TRP A 308 -20.64 24.14 -39.95
CA TRP A 308 -21.18 25.50 -39.77
C TRP A 308 -20.78 26.42 -40.93
N ARG A 309 -19.53 26.35 -41.40
CA ARG A 309 -19.10 27.12 -42.59
C ARG A 309 -19.88 26.74 -43.82
N ARG A 310 -20.08 25.45 -44.08
CA ARG A 310 -20.89 24.95 -45.23
C ARG A 310 -22.32 25.42 -45.15
N GLU A 311 -22.98 25.34 -43.99
CA GLU A 311 -24.35 25.83 -43.84
C GLU A 311 -24.41 27.37 -44.01
N TYR A 312 -23.45 28.10 -43.52
CA TYR A 312 -23.38 29.54 -43.69
C TYR A 312 -23.24 29.92 -45.18
N ASP A 313 -22.35 29.26 -45.91
CA ASP A 313 -22.13 29.48 -47.34
C ASP A 313 -23.39 29.13 -48.16
N LEU A 314 -24.06 28.05 -47.86
CA LEU A 314 -25.31 27.64 -48.51
C LEU A 314 -26.44 28.65 -48.25
N ARG A 315 -26.59 29.16 -47.03
CA ARG A 315 -27.55 30.20 -46.70
C ARG A 315 -27.27 31.50 -47.46
N ARG A 316 -26.01 31.87 -47.57
CA ARG A 316 -25.57 33.09 -48.25
C ARG A 316 -25.84 33.00 -49.77
N LEU A 317 -25.62 31.84 -50.38
CA LEU A 317 -26.00 31.56 -51.81
C LEU A 317 -27.51 31.65 -52.00
N SER A 318 -28.29 31.00 -51.14
CA SER A 318 -29.77 31.05 -51.18
C SER A 318 -30.31 32.48 -50.99
N GLU A 319 -29.74 33.29 -50.08
CA GLU A 319 -30.12 34.71 -49.93
C GLU A 319 -29.75 35.52 -51.17
N GLN A 320 -28.62 35.27 -51.82
CA GLN A 320 -28.25 35.93 -53.07
C GLN A 320 -29.17 35.57 -54.23
N GLU A 321 -29.48 34.26 -54.39
CA GLU A 321 -30.47 33.82 -55.40
C GLU A 321 -31.83 34.42 -55.15
N SER A 322 -32.31 34.45 -53.92
CA SER A 322 -33.59 35.04 -53.57
C SER A 322 -33.62 36.54 -53.85
N ALA A 323 -32.51 37.28 -53.56
CA ALA A 323 -32.36 38.68 -53.86
C ALA A 323 -32.37 38.97 -55.36
N GLN A 324 -31.65 38.11 -56.17
CA GLN A 324 -31.68 38.21 -57.63
C GLN A 324 -33.08 37.95 -58.22
N LEU A 325 -33.75 36.91 -57.78
CA LEU A 325 -35.14 36.66 -58.19
C LEU A 325 -36.08 37.80 -57.87
N HIS A 326 -35.92 38.39 -56.66
CA HIS A 326 -36.76 39.53 -56.28
C HIS A 326 -36.44 40.77 -57.14
N LEU A 327 -35.19 41.00 -57.50
CA LEU A 327 -34.80 42.09 -58.38
C LEU A 327 -35.34 41.86 -59.80
N GLN A 328 -35.30 40.66 -60.31
CA GLN A 328 -35.94 40.27 -61.60
C GLN A 328 -37.45 40.48 -61.59
N GLN A 329 -38.14 40.07 -60.54
CA GLN A 329 -39.59 40.32 -60.38
C GLN A 329 -39.91 41.80 -60.38
N VAL A 330 -39.13 42.65 -59.67
CA VAL A 330 -39.34 44.09 -59.64
C VAL A 330 -39.09 44.69 -61.04
N LEU A 331 -38.06 44.26 -61.76
CA LEU A 331 -37.77 44.68 -63.14
C LEU A 331 -38.88 44.27 -64.14
N GLU A 332 -39.48 43.09 -64.00
CA GLU A 332 -40.60 42.60 -64.80
C GLU A 332 -41.92 43.37 -64.52
N GLN A 333 -42.08 43.92 -63.32
CA GLN A 333 -43.25 44.73 -62.93
C GLN A 333 -43.16 46.20 -63.44
N ILE A 334 -41.95 46.63 -63.88
CA ILE A 334 -41.79 47.93 -64.49
C ILE A 334 -42.17 47.79 -65.97
N ASP A 335 -43.37 48.29 -66.30
CA ASP A 335 -43.85 48.31 -67.68
C ASP A 335 -42.82 49.03 -68.61
N PRO A 336 -42.18 48.33 -69.55
CA PRO A 336 -41.18 48.95 -70.45
C PRO A 336 -41.77 50.13 -71.22
N HIS A 337 -43.06 50.09 -71.51
CA HIS A 337 -43.77 51.07 -72.24
C HIS A 337 -43.94 52.37 -71.40
N PHE A 338 -44.16 52.24 -70.09
CA PHE A 338 -44.18 53.44 -69.18
C PHE A 338 -42.81 54.12 -69.04
N LEU A 339 -41.72 53.37 -69.01
CA LEU A 339 -40.36 53.89 -68.97
C LEU A 339 -40.05 54.62 -70.27
N PHE A 340 -40.35 54.04 -71.41
CA PHE A 340 -40.15 54.68 -72.74
C PHE A 340 -40.94 55.98 -72.91
N ASN A 341 -42.19 55.98 -72.47
CA ASN A 341 -43.05 57.16 -72.53
C ASN A 341 -42.57 58.27 -71.56
N SER A 342 -42.12 57.93 -70.40
CA SER A 342 -41.61 58.86 -69.43
C SER A 342 -40.25 59.45 -69.89
N LEU A 343 -39.38 58.71 -70.48
CA LEU A 343 -38.13 59.19 -71.11
C LEU A 343 -38.39 60.09 -72.32
N ASN A 344 -39.31 59.66 -73.19
CA ASN A 344 -39.65 60.48 -74.31
C ASN A 344 -40.32 61.80 -73.92
N SER A 345 -41.13 61.85 -72.86
CA SER A 345 -41.71 63.09 -72.31
C SER A 345 -40.65 64.02 -71.70
N LEU A 346 -39.62 63.40 -71.07
CA LEU A 346 -38.46 64.21 -70.58
C LEU A 346 -37.63 64.73 -71.74
N TYR A 347 -37.44 63.99 -72.83
CA TYR A 347 -36.71 64.44 -73.98
C TYR A 347 -37.42 65.54 -74.76
N ALA A 348 -38.74 65.61 -74.68
CA ALA A 348 -39.55 66.66 -75.32
C ALA A 348 -39.59 67.97 -74.53
N LEU A 349 -39.04 67.98 -73.28
CA LEU A 349 -39.00 69.13 -72.37
C LEU A 349 -37.59 69.80 -72.34
N ILE A 350 -36.59 69.20 -73.03
CA ILE A 350 -35.29 69.81 -73.29
C ILE A 350 -35.23 70.34 -74.71
#